data_880a2c2970c108f4357ad571c0996c93
#
_entry.id   880a2c2970c108f4357ad571c0996c93
#
_cell.length_a   1.000
_cell.length_b   1.000
_cell.length_c   1.000
_cell.angle_alpha   90.00
_cell.angle_beta   90.00
_cell.angle_gamma   90.00
#
_symmetry.space_group_name_H-M   'P 1'
#
loop_
_entity.id
_entity.type
_entity.pdbx_description
1 polymer ?
#
loop_
_entity_poly.entity_id
_entity_poly.type
_entity_poly.pdbx_seq_one_letter_code
_entity_poly.pdbx_strand_id
1 'polypeptide(L)'
;DVTIDLGFDLYKKERVRVAGVDTPEKRTRDAEEKELGIDATYWMKAQLEGAIDGDDDLVIRTELVGGMGKYGRLLGWLYIGDAQVSLNEQMITEGYAWAYDGGTKQKNFEELREIRRSKGTLV
;
A
#
# COMPACT_ATOMS: atom_id res chain seq x y z
N ASP A 1 7.14 3.51 8.29
CA ASP A 1 8.47 4.06 7.93
C ASP A 1 9.33 3.00 7.27
N VAL A 2 10.11 3.41 6.30
CA VAL A 2 11.07 2.52 5.63
C VAL A 2 12.47 3.13 5.70
N THR A 3 13.49 2.27 5.70
CA THR A 3 14.86 2.70 5.54
C THR A 3 15.26 2.46 4.08
N ILE A 4 15.62 3.53 3.39
CA ILE A 4 15.97 3.50 1.97
C ILE A 4 17.48 3.41 1.82
N ASP A 5 17.95 2.42 1.06
CA ASP A 5 19.36 2.29 0.68
C ASP A 5 19.61 3.21 -0.51
N LEU A 6 20.45 4.22 -0.29
CA LEU A 6 20.82 5.20 -1.32
C LEU A 6 22.09 4.79 -2.07
N GLY A 7 22.68 3.64 -1.72
CA GLY A 7 23.97 3.22 -2.22
C GLY A 7 25.12 3.81 -1.40
N PHE A 8 26.33 3.34 -1.62
CA PHE A 8 27.56 3.84 -0.95
C PHE A 8 27.49 3.78 0.58
N ASP A 9 26.77 2.78 1.14
CA ASP A 9 26.52 2.66 2.59
C ASP A 9 25.73 3.83 3.18
N LEU A 10 24.96 4.54 2.37
CA LEU A 10 24.10 5.63 2.82
C LEU A 10 22.65 5.15 2.93
N TYR A 11 22.04 5.40 4.07
CA TYR A 11 20.66 4.99 4.34
C TYR A 11 19.86 6.19 4.83
N LYS A 12 18.58 6.25 4.43
CA LYS A 12 17.68 7.29 4.89
C LYS A 12 16.37 6.67 5.36
N LYS A 13 15.96 7.01 6.57
CA LYS A 13 14.66 6.60 7.11
C LYS A 13 13.61 7.61 6.69
N GLU A 14 12.56 7.12 6.03
CA GLU A 14 11.49 7.97 5.50
C GLU A 14 10.12 7.40 5.81
N ARG A 15 9.15 8.29 5.97
CA ARG A 15 7.75 7.93 5.95
C ARG A 15 7.30 7.86 4.50
N VAL A 16 6.72 6.72 4.11
CA VAL A 16 6.27 6.52 2.75
C VAL A 16 4.76 6.37 2.73
N ARG A 17 4.11 7.18 1.89
CA ARG A 17 2.72 6.98 1.53
C ARG A 17 2.68 6.14 0.26
N VAL A 18 1.88 5.09 0.28
CA VAL A 18 1.69 4.21 -0.89
C VAL A 18 0.93 4.98 -1.96
N ALA A 19 1.61 5.26 -3.07
CA ALA A 19 1.08 6.10 -4.13
C ALA A 19 -0.06 5.43 -4.91
N GLY A 20 -1.00 6.23 -5.39
CA GLY A 20 -2.07 5.78 -6.29
C GLY A 20 -3.19 4.99 -5.63
N VAL A 21 -3.18 4.83 -4.31
CA VAL A 21 -4.20 4.05 -3.59
C VAL A 21 -4.77 4.81 -2.41
N ASP A 22 -6.00 4.50 -2.08
CA ASP A 22 -6.64 4.90 -0.83
C ASP A 22 -7.19 3.64 -0.16
N THR A 23 -6.97 3.50 1.13
CA THR A 23 -7.44 2.36 1.92
C THR A 23 -8.52 2.78 2.89
N PRO A 24 -9.40 1.84 3.32
CA PRO A 24 -10.30 2.10 4.42
C PRO A 24 -9.54 2.51 5.68
N GLU A 25 -10.12 3.38 6.48
CA GLU A 25 -9.49 3.91 7.68
C GLU A 25 -9.50 2.87 8.80
N LYS A 26 -8.36 2.72 9.51
CA LYS A 26 -8.29 1.89 10.72
C LYS A 26 -8.77 2.65 11.95
N ARG A 27 -8.53 3.97 11.99
CA ARG A 27 -8.89 4.84 13.11
C ARG A 27 -10.22 5.51 12.82
N THR A 28 -11.29 4.74 12.92
CA THR A 28 -12.64 5.20 12.65
C THR A 28 -13.61 4.55 13.63
N ARG A 29 -14.76 5.18 13.84
CA ARG A 29 -15.86 4.62 14.65
C ARG A 29 -16.72 3.67 13.84
N ASP A 30 -16.62 3.70 12.51
CA ASP A 30 -17.32 2.78 11.63
C ASP A 30 -16.63 1.42 11.71
N ALA A 31 -17.31 0.43 12.32
CA ALA A 31 -16.74 -0.90 12.51
C ALA A 31 -16.44 -1.62 11.20
N GLU A 32 -17.24 -1.39 10.18
CA GLU A 32 -17.05 -1.98 8.85
C GLU A 32 -15.81 -1.44 8.17
N GLU A 33 -15.67 -0.12 8.14
CA GLU A 33 -14.49 0.53 7.56
C GLU A 33 -13.22 0.14 8.31
N LYS A 34 -13.29 0.11 9.64
CA LYS A 34 -12.16 -0.27 10.48
C LYS A 34 -11.66 -1.68 10.17
N GLU A 35 -12.58 -2.63 10.03
CA GLU A 35 -12.24 -4.02 9.71
C GLU A 35 -11.53 -4.11 8.36
N LEU A 36 -12.07 -3.44 7.34
CA LEU A 36 -11.46 -3.42 6.01
C LEU A 36 -10.09 -2.75 6.03
N GLY A 37 -9.92 -1.69 6.81
CA GLY A 37 -8.63 -1.01 6.97
C GLY A 37 -7.59 -1.88 7.65
N ILE A 38 -7.98 -2.63 8.66
CA ILE A 38 -7.11 -3.59 9.34
C ILE A 38 -6.68 -4.69 8.37
N ASP A 39 -7.62 -5.22 7.59
CA ASP A 39 -7.33 -6.26 6.60
C ASP A 39 -6.33 -5.78 5.56
N ALA A 40 -6.48 -4.56 5.07
CA ALA A 40 -5.53 -3.97 4.11
C ALA A 40 -4.12 -3.86 4.72
N THR A 41 -4.04 -3.46 5.98
CA THR A 41 -2.76 -3.37 6.70
C THR A 41 -2.10 -4.75 6.83
N TYR A 42 -2.85 -5.76 7.22
CA TYR A 42 -2.33 -7.12 7.34
C TYR A 42 -1.87 -7.68 6.01
N TRP A 43 -2.62 -7.43 4.94
CA TRP A 43 -2.23 -7.87 3.61
C TRP A 43 -0.87 -7.28 3.22
N MET A 44 -0.70 -5.98 3.36
CA MET A 44 0.56 -5.31 3.01
C MET A 44 1.72 -5.82 3.87
N LYS A 45 1.51 -5.97 5.17
CA LYS A 45 2.53 -6.52 6.07
C LYS A 45 2.95 -7.93 5.65
N ALA A 46 1.98 -8.78 5.29
CA ALA A 46 2.27 -10.14 4.87
C ALA A 46 3.12 -10.16 3.59
N GLN A 47 2.85 -9.26 2.64
CA GLN A 47 3.64 -9.15 1.42
C GLN A 47 5.08 -8.75 1.73
N LEU A 48 5.27 -7.75 2.59
CA LEU A 48 6.59 -7.25 2.95
C LEU A 48 7.39 -8.28 3.76
N GLU A 49 6.76 -8.93 4.73
CA GLU A 49 7.39 -9.98 5.53
C GLU A 49 7.76 -11.19 4.68
N GLY A 50 6.90 -11.58 3.75
CA GLY A 50 7.18 -12.66 2.81
C GLY A 50 8.38 -12.37 1.93
N ALA A 51 8.54 -11.12 1.49
CA ALA A 51 9.70 -10.70 0.69
C ALA A 51 10.99 -10.79 1.51
N ILE A 52 10.96 -10.33 2.76
CA ILE A 52 12.11 -10.38 3.67
C ILE A 52 12.50 -11.83 3.95
N ASP A 53 11.53 -12.68 4.28
CA ASP A 53 11.78 -14.09 4.59
C ASP A 53 12.30 -14.87 3.38
N GLY A 54 11.89 -14.48 2.18
CA GLY A 54 12.32 -15.10 0.92
C GLY A 54 13.60 -14.51 0.34
N ASP A 55 14.25 -13.59 1.05
CA ASP A 55 15.45 -12.87 0.55
C ASP A 55 15.20 -12.09 -0.75
N ASP A 56 13.97 -11.70 -1.00
CA ASP A 56 13.67 -10.85 -2.15
C ASP A 56 13.98 -9.38 -1.84
N ASP A 57 14.44 -8.66 -2.85
CA ASP A 57 14.65 -7.22 -2.72
C ASP A 57 13.30 -6.50 -2.68
N LEU A 58 13.17 -5.55 -1.77
CA LEU A 58 12.05 -4.62 -1.79
C LEU A 58 12.52 -3.33 -2.46
N VAL A 59 11.92 -3.02 -3.60
CA VAL A 59 12.27 -1.85 -4.39
C VAL A 59 11.18 -0.79 -4.25
N ILE A 60 11.60 0.45 -4.00
CA ILE A 60 10.69 1.57 -3.94
C ILE A 60 10.99 2.55 -5.07
N ARG A 61 9.95 2.91 -5.83
CA ARG A 61 10.02 4.01 -6.80
C ARG A 61 9.29 5.20 -6.21
N THR A 62 9.99 6.34 -6.13
CA THR A 62 9.40 7.56 -5.59
C THR A 62 8.92 8.45 -6.74
N GLU A 63 7.89 9.24 -6.49
CA GLU A 63 7.42 10.22 -7.45
C GLU A 63 8.28 11.47 -7.37
N LEU A 64 8.68 11.99 -8.53
CA LEU A 64 9.55 13.15 -8.61
C LEU A 64 8.80 14.47 -8.42
N VAL A 65 7.57 14.57 -8.92
CA VAL A 65 6.79 15.80 -8.83
C VAL A 65 6.23 15.95 -7.43
N GLY A 66 6.80 16.89 -6.69
CA GLY A 66 6.43 17.09 -5.31
C GLY A 66 6.77 15.90 -4.42
N GLY A 67 7.82 15.15 -4.72
CA GLY A 67 8.24 13.88 -4.07
C GLY A 67 7.91 13.69 -2.60
N MET A 68 7.43 14.75 -1.94
CA MET A 68 6.88 14.73 -0.60
C MET A 68 5.37 14.92 -0.71
N GLY A 69 4.60 13.97 -0.23
CA GLY A 69 3.15 14.10 -0.10
C GLY A 69 2.76 15.09 0.98
N LYS A 70 1.47 15.28 1.19
CA LYS A 70 0.99 16.09 2.31
C LYS A 70 1.60 15.58 3.62
N TYR A 71 1.91 16.48 4.53
CA TYR A 71 2.48 16.17 5.85
C TYR A 71 3.89 15.58 5.79
N GLY A 72 4.65 15.84 4.72
CA GLY A 72 6.03 15.45 4.61
C GLY A 72 6.27 13.97 4.37
N ARG A 73 5.28 13.25 3.84
CA ARG A 73 5.43 11.84 3.47
C ARG A 73 5.87 11.70 2.03
N LEU A 74 6.85 10.83 1.80
CA LEU A 74 7.30 10.49 0.47
C LEU A 74 6.26 9.60 -0.21
N LEU A 75 5.91 9.90 -1.46
CA LEU A 75 5.02 9.05 -2.25
C LEU A 75 5.84 7.97 -2.95
N GLY A 76 5.43 6.71 -2.80
CA GLY A 76 6.20 5.61 -3.35
C GLY A 76 5.36 4.47 -3.90
N TRP A 77 5.95 3.79 -4.90
CA TRP A 77 5.44 2.56 -5.48
C TRP A 77 6.35 1.43 -5.04
N LEU A 78 5.76 0.37 -4.49
CA LEU A 78 6.51 -0.73 -3.88
C LEU A 78 6.50 -1.96 -4.81
N TYR A 79 7.70 -2.53 -5.01
CA TYR A 79 7.89 -3.73 -5.84
C TYR A 79 8.69 -4.77 -5.07
N ILE A 80 8.36 -6.05 -5.26
CA ILE A 80 9.12 -7.15 -4.69
C ILE A 80 9.94 -7.81 -5.79
N GLY A 81 11.25 -7.83 -5.65
CA GLY A 81 12.17 -8.43 -6.62
C GLY A 81 12.02 -7.82 -8.00
N ASP A 82 11.87 -8.67 -9.02
CA ASP A 82 11.72 -8.25 -10.41
C ASP A 82 10.26 -8.08 -10.85
N ALA A 83 9.34 -7.98 -9.90
CA ALA A 83 7.92 -7.89 -10.22
C ALA A 83 7.60 -6.68 -11.11
N GLN A 84 6.79 -6.92 -12.15
CA GLN A 84 6.36 -5.87 -13.07
C GLN A 84 5.17 -5.08 -12.52
N VAL A 85 4.44 -5.66 -11.59
CA VAL A 85 3.25 -5.06 -10.98
C VAL A 85 3.59 -4.67 -9.54
N SER A 86 3.32 -3.41 -9.20
CA SER A 86 3.57 -2.90 -7.85
C SER A 86 2.62 -3.53 -6.83
N LEU A 87 3.04 -3.53 -5.56
CA LEU A 87 2.13 -3.87 -4.45
C LEU A 87 0.96 -2.90 -4.40
N ASN A 88 1.17 -1.64 -4.80
CA ASN A 88 0.12 -0.63 -4.90
C ASN A 88 -1.03 -1.11 -5.79
N GLU A 89 -0.70 -1.56 -7.00
CA GLU A 89 -1.68 -2.07 -7.95
C GLU A 89 -2.31 -3.38 -7.48
N GLN A 90 -1.51 -4.24 -6.85
CA GLN A 90 -2.02 -5.51 -6.32
C GLN A 90 -3.05 -5.29 -5.21
N MET A 91 -2.87 -4.27 -4.36
CA MET A 91 -3.87 -3.93 -3.34
C MET A 91 -5.23 -3.66 -3.96
N ILE A 92 -5.25 -2.94 -5.08
CA ILE A 92 -6.49 -2.61 -5.80
C ILE A 92 -7.10 -3.87 -6.41
N THR A 93 -6.29 -4.65 -7.10
CA THR A 93 -6.73 -5.89 -7.77
C THR A 93 -7.30 -6.90 -6.76
N GLU A 94 -6.69 -7.00 -5.58
CA GLU A 94 -7.11 -7.94 -4.54
C GLU A 94 -8.25 -7.41 -3.66
N GLY A 95 -8.68 -6.16 -3.86
CA GLY A 95 -9.85 -5.61 -3.17
C GLY A 95 -9.56 -5.04 -1.79
N TYR A 96 -8.33 -4.62 -1.51
CA TYR A 96 -7.95 -4.02 -0.23
C TYR A 96 -7.90 -2.51 -0.28
N ALA A 97 -7.89 -1.93 -1.48
CA ALA A 97 -7.78 -0.49 -1.66
C ALA A 97 -8.51 -0.04 -2.92
N TRP A 98 -8.80 1.25 -2.98
CA TRP A 98 -9.32 1.90 -4.19
C TRP A 98 -8.19 2.61 -4.92
N ALA A 99 -8.31 2.74 -6.24
CA ALA A 99 -7.44 3.62 -7.00
C ALA A 99 -7.69 5.07 -6.57
N TYR A 100 -6.62 5.84 -6.41
CA TYR A 100 -6.73 7.22 -5.94
C TYR A 100 -5.74 8.11 -6.68
N ASP A 101 -6.22 9.19 -7.27
CA ASP A 101 -5.42 10.12 -8.08
C ASP A 101 -5.11 11.44 -7.36
N GLY A 102 -5.49 11.57 -6.10
CA GLY A 102 -5.34 12.80 -5.34
C GLY A 102 -6.57 13.68 -5.30
N GLY A 103 -7.62 13.31 -6.01
CA GLY A 103 -8.89 14.05 -6.04
C GLY A 103 -9.81 13.70 -4.86
N THR A 104 -11.11 13.73 -5.11
CA THR A 104 -12.11 13.39 -4.11
C THR A 104 -12.11 11.88 -3.83
N LYS A 105 -12.00 11.49 -2.57
CA LYS A 105 -12.06 10.10 -2.17
C LYS A 105 -13.48 9.57 -2.28
N GLN A 106 -13.62 8.42 -2.92
CA GLN A 106 -14.90 7.73 -3.01
C GLN A 106 -14.79 6.39 -2.28
N LYS A 107 -15.56 6.24 -1.21
CA LYS A 107 -15.50 5.07 -0.33
C LYS A 107 -16.64 4.11 -0.65
N ASN A 108 -16.42 3.21 -1.58
CA ASN A 108 -17.38 2.16 -1.93
C ASN A 108 -16.92 0.83 -1.32
N PHE A 109 -17.33 0.57 -0.08
CA PHE A 109 -16.95 -0.64 0.65
C PHE A 109 -17.46 -1.92 0.01
N GLU A 110 -18.64 -1.87 -0.59
CA GLU A 110 -19.20 -3.05 -1.24
C GLU A 110 -18.38 -3.50 -2.45
N GLU A 111 -17.81 -2.55 -3.18
CA GLU A 111 -16.89 -2.86 -4.28
C GLU A 111 -15.69 -3.68 -3.79
N LEU A 112 -15.08 -3.26 -2.67
CA LEU A 112 -13.97 -4.00 -2.09
C LEU A 112 -14.39 -5.40 -1.65
N ARG A 113 -15.53 -5.52 -1.00
CA ARG A 113 -16.05 -6.83 -0.56
C ARG A 113 -16.33 -7.75 -1.73
N GLU A 114 -16.91 -7.24 -2.79
CA GLU A 114 -17.20 -8.01 -4.01
C GLU A 114 -15.92 -8.61 -4.61
N ILE A 115 -14.89 -7.79 -4.74
CA ILE A 115 -13.59 -8.25 -5.25
C ILE A 115 -13.04 -9.33 -4.33
N ARG A 116 -13.06 -9.10 -3.02
CA ARG A 116 -12.52 -10.05 -2.05
C ARG A 116 -13.32 -11.36 -1.98
N ARG A 117 -14.63 -11.30 -2.19
CA ARG A 117 -15.45 -12.52 -2.28
C ARG A 117 -15.05 -13.33 -3.50
N SER A 118 -14.83 -12.67 -4.64
CA SER A 118 -14.42 -13.36 -5.87
C SER A 118 -13.02 -13.98 -5.76
N LYS A 119 -12.17 -13.42 -4.90
CA LYS A 119 -10.83 -13.94 -4.62
C LYS A 119 -10.81 -14.96 -3.48
N GLY A 120 -11.91 -15.14 -2.78
CA GLY A 120 -12.00 -16.06 -1.64
C GLY A 120 -11.28 -15.57 -0.39
N THR A 121 -11.06 -14.27 -0.26
CA THR A 121 -10.32 -13.67 0.87
C THR A 121 -11.20 -12.94 1.87
N LEU A 122 -12.49 -12.84 1.60
CA LEU A 122 -13.44 -12.24 2.55
C LEU A 122 -14.06 -13.35 3.39
N VAL A 123 -13.94 -13.20 4.69
CA VAL A 123 -14.51 -14.14 5.66
C VAL A 123 -15.92 -13.68 6.05
#